data_07ce78f9535ab1b873c306dc3edde90a
#
_entry.id   07ce78f9535ab1b873c306dc3edde90a
#
_cell.length_a   1.000
_cell.length_b   1.000
_cell.length_c   1.000
_cell.angle_alpha   90.00
_cell.angle_beta   90.00
_cell.angle_gamma   90.00
#
_symmetry.space_group_name_H-M   'P 1'
#
loop_
_entity.id
_entity.type
_entity.pdbx_description
1 polymer ?
#
loop_
_entity_poly.entity_id
_entity_poly.type
_entity_poly.pdbx_seq_one_letter_code
_entity_poly.pdbx_strand_id
1 'polypeptide(L)'
;ASKKKQNNKKTFKTNKKKLDSSEKFRALVVIIFIFVLGIIKFNEHYRTNNIDNSGIPSEDIPKTNRFSQYKNPYDKVPTQEDIYMQKTIVKLKDSMDYESPITRKFYLSLASKSPGSYNIGQISAIYSYIYSNWKYVNDPLSREYFSKASESIENNLTGDCDDFAILMATCIQGIGGESRIVFAENSSGKHAYAEVKIANNERVTSQVIDGMRAVYQNNIGTIHYKNSSNGEVWLNLDWNGATPGSKYFDSDREWIFDMRNNTFSYSENK
;
A
#
# COMPACT_ATOMS: atom_id res chain seq x y z
N ALA A 1 -67.30 17.66 -44.48
CA ALA A 1 -66.44 16.56 -44.99
C ALA A 1 -65.00 16.76 -44.53
N SER A 2 -64.58 15.99 -43.54
CA SER A 2 -63.21 16.03 -43.03
C SER A 2 -62.58 14.65 -43.15
N LYS A 3 -61.59 14.53 -44.03
CA LYS A 3 -60.82 13.28 -44.24
C LYS A 3 -59.75 13.10 -43.16
N LYS A 4 -59.88 12.06 -42.32
CA LYS A 4 -58.81 11.61 -41.39
C LYS A 4 -57.74 10.87 -42.22
N LYS A 5 -56.48 11.36 -42.16
CA LYS A 5 -55.28 10.65 -42.59
C LYS A 5 -54.86 9.67 -41.50
N GLN A 6 -54.87 8.37 -41.81
CA GLN A 6 -54.23 7.33 -40.98
C GLN A 6 -52.74 7.29 -41.25
N ASN A 7 -51.93 7.53 -40.18
CA ASN A 7 -50.49 7.34 -40.20
C ASN A 7 -50.16 5.90 -39.80
N ASN A 8 -49.70 5.09 -40.76
CA ASN A 8 -49.14 3.75 -40.51
C ASN A 8 -47.71 3.87 -39.99
N LYS A 9 -47.50 3.73 -38.67
CA LYS A 9 -46.18 3.50 -38.11
C LYS A 9 -45.79 2.01 -38.24
N LYS A 10 -44.87 1.70 -39.17
CA LYS A 10 -44.18 0.39 -39.20
C LYS A 10 -43.21 0.32 -38.03
N THR A 11 -43.52 -0.51 -37.04
CA THR A 11 -42.62 -0.89 -35.96
C THR A 11 -41.67 -1.98 -36.45
N PHE A 12 -40.37 -1.61 -36.59
CA PHE A 12 -39.30 -2.59 -36.80
C PHE A 12 -39.05 -3.34 -35.50
N LYS A 13 -39.46 -4.59 -35.37
CA LYS A 13 -39.06 -5.50 -34.28
C LYS A 13 -37.66 -6.04 -34.60
N THR A 14 -36.65 -5.52 -33.93
CA THR A 14 -35.32 -6.13 -33.92
C THR A 14 -35.36 -7.38 -33.02
N ASN A 15 -35.36 -8.55 -33.63
CA ASN A 15 -35.16 -9.84 -32.93
C ASN A 15 -33.73 -9.90 -32.41
N LYS A 16 -33.47 -9.49 -31.18
CA LYS A 16 -32.21 -9.78 -30.46
C LYS A 16 -32.22 -11.26 -30.10
N LYS A 17 -31.52 -12.09 -30.90
CA LYS A 17 -31.23 -13.49 -30.58
C LYS A 17 -30.45 -13.53 -29.28
N LYS A 18 -31.00 -14.08 -28.17
CA LYS A 18 -30.27 -14.32 -26.92
C LYS A 18 -29.24 -15.41 -27.21
N LEU A 19 -27.96 -15.08 -27.06
CA LEU A 19 -26.87 -16.06 -27.12
C LEU A 19 -27.08 -17.13 -26.04
N ASP A 20 -26.88 -18.39 -26.42
CA ASP A 20 -26.84 -19.51 -25.50
C ASP A 20 -25.64 -19.42 -24.53
N SER A 21 -25.75 -20.12 -23.41
CA SER A 21 -24.73 -20.13 -22.35
C SER A 21 -23.38 -20.61 -22.88
N SER A 22 -23.35 -21.56 -23.79
CA SER A 22 -22.13 -22.07 -24.43
C SER A 22 -21.49 -21.06 -25.39
N GLU A 23 -22.30 -20.29 -26.11
CA GLU A 23 -21.84 -19.22 -27.01
C GLU A 23 -21.23 -18.05 -26.20
N LYS A 24 -21.83 -17.70 -25.07
CA LYS A 24 -21.27 -16.69 -24.14
C LYS A 24 -19.94 -17.13 -23.58
N PHE A 25 -19.81 -18.39 -23.18
CA PHE A 25 -18.55 -18.92 -22.66
C PHE A 25 -17.44 -18.91 -23.72
N ARG A 26 -17.77 -19.34 -24.98
CA ARG A 26 -16.81 -19.28 -26.09
C ARG A 26 -16.37 -17.85 -26.40
N ALA A 27 -17.33 -16.91 -26.43
CA ALA A 27 -17.01 -15.50 -26.65
C ALA A 27 -16.10 -14.94 -25.54
N LEU A 28 -16.32 -15.30 -24.26
CA LEU A 28 -15.50 -14.92 -23.15
C LEU A 28 -14.04 -15.45 -23.26
N VAL A 29 -13.91 -16.74 -23.66
CA VAL A 29 -12.58 -17.35 -23.84
C VAL A 29 -11.82 -16.67 -24.98
N VAL A 30 -12.50 -16.31 -26.10
CA VAL A 30 -11.86 -15.58 -27.20
C VAL A 30 -11.41 -14.17 -26.75
N ILE A 31 -12.21 -13.46 -25.97
CA ILE A 31 -11.85 -12.15 -25.46
C ILE A 31 -10.63 -12.23 -24.55
N ILE A 32 -10.59 -13.22 -23.64
CA ILE A 32 -9.43 -13.44 -22.75
C ILE A 32 -8.18 -13.75 -23.58
N PHE A 33 -8.30 -14.59 -24.61
CA PHE A 33 -7.17 -14.95 -25.48
C PHE A 33 -6.61 -13.74 -26.24
N ILE A 34 -7.48 -12.88 -26.77
CA ILE A 34 -7.08 -11.62 -27.45
C ILE A 34 -6.38 -10.68 -26.45
N PHE A 35 -6.86 -10.60 -25.20
CA PHE A 35 -6.27 -9.76 -24.18
C PHE A 35 -4.86 -10.25 -23.78
N VAL A 36 -4.68 -11.57 -23.62
CA VAL A 36 -3.37 -12.19 -23.34
C VAL A 36 -2.38 -11.96 -24.48
N LEU A 37 -2.82 -12.14 -25.74
CA LEU A 37 -1.97 -11.85 -26.90
C LEU A 37 -1.61 -10.36 -27.03
N GLY A 38 -2.52 -9.48 -26.63
CA GLY A 38 -2.26 -8.02 -26.56
C GLY A 38 -1.18 -7.69 -25.55
N ILE A 39 -1.20 -8.31 -24.36
CA ILE A 39 -0.18 -8.13 -23.31
C ILE A 39 1.18 -8.67 -23.78
N ILE A 40 1.23 -9.83 -24.44
CA ILE A 40 2.47 -10.42 -24.96
C ILE A 40 3.09 -9.49 -26.01
N LYS A 41 2.32 -9.00 -26.99
CA LYS A 41 2.79 -8.07 -28.01
C LYS A 41 3.21 -6.71 -27.43
N PHE A 42 2.51 -6.21 -26.43
CA PHE A 42 2.88 -4.99 -25.74
C PHE A 42 4.23 -5.15 -25.03
N ASN A 43 4.47 -6.27 -24.35
CA ASN A 43 5.72 -6.58 -23.69
C ASN A 43 6.89 -6.78 -24.68
N GLU A 44 6.66 -7.38 -25.84
CA GLU A 44 7.66 -7.51 -26.91
C GLU A 44 8.00 -6.14 -27.50
N HIS A 45 7.00 -5.29 -27.75
CA HIS A 45 7.23 -3.93 -28.26
C HIS A 45 7.98 -3.04 -27.27
N TYR A 46 7.76 -3.23 -25.95
CA TYR A 46 8.51 -2.51 -24.90
C TYR A 46 9.95 -3.01 -24.78
N ARG A 47 10.23 -4.29 -25.06
CA ARG A 47 11.59 -4.85 -25.08
C ARG A 47 12.39 -4.41 -26.31
N THR A 48 11.77 -4.32 -27.47
CA THR A 48 12.48 -3.95 -28.71
C THR A 48 12.81 -2.46 -28.81
N ASN A 49 12.05 -1.58 -28.16
CA ASN A 49 12.31 -0.14 -28.17
C ASN A 49 13.32 0.36 -27.12
N ASN A 50 13.84 -0.54 -26.25
CA ASN A 50 14.85 -0.18 -25.23
C ASN A 50 16.23 -0.79 -25.48
N ILE A 51 16.48 -1.34 -26.67
CA ILE A 51 17.82 -1.75 -27.10
C ILE A 51 18.14 -1.00 -28.39
N ASP A 52 18.48 0.27 -28.26
CA ASP A 52 19.11 1.03 -29.33
C ASP A 52 20.61 1.08 -29.07
N ASN A 53 21.31 0.12 -29.69
CA ASN A 53 22.76 0.14 -29.84
C ASN A 53 23.14 1.13 -30.92
N SER A 54 23.00 2.43 -30.68
CA SER A 54 23.61 3.44 -31.52
C SER A 54 25.09 3.54 -31.22
N GLY A 55 25.87 3.10 -32.18
CA GLY A 55 27.34 3.14 -32.14
C GLY A 55 27.86 4.55 -31.87
N ILE A 56 28.65 4.67 -30.81
CA ILE A 56 29.48 5.86 -30.54
C ILE A 56 30.70 5.76 -31.44
N PRO A 57 30.95 6.74 -32.31
CA PRO A 57 32.22 6.82 -33.06
C PRO A 57 33.38 7.05 -32.08
N SER A 58 34.42 6.26 -32.21
CA SER A 58 35.67 6.45 -31.51
C SER A 58 36.43 7.65 -32.05
N GLU A 59 36.22 8.83 -31.48
CA GLU A 59 37.18 9.96 -31.67
C GLU A 59 37.24 10.82 -30.40
N ASP A 60 38.50 10.96 -29.92
CA ASP A 60 38.98 11.97 -28.98
C ASP A 60 38.39 12.09 -27.58
N ILE A 61 38.83 11.18 -26.70
CA ILE A 61 38.73 11.39 -25.25
C ILE A 61 39.94 12.21 -24.78
N PRO A 62 39.74 13.44 -24.30
CA PRO A 62 40.81 14.17 -23.63
C PRO A 62 41.15 13.47 -22.32
N LYS A 63 42.41 13.07 -22.18
CA LYS A 63 42.97 12.56 -20.92
C LYS A 63 43.01 13.69 -19.88
N THR A 64 41.90 13.99 -19.23
CA THR A 64 41.89 14.80 -18.02
C THR A 64 41.31 13.99 -16.87
N ASN A 65 42.15 13.77 -15.88
CA ASN A 65 41.84 13.14 -14.56
C ASN A 65 40.70 13.88 -13.85
N ARG A 66 39.46 13.63 -14.22
CA ARG A 66 38.27 14.19 -13.55
C ARG A 66 37.31 13.09 -13.03
N PHE A 67 37.78 11.86 -12.92
CA PHE A 67 36.98 10.72 -12.41
C PHE A 67 37.17 10.42 -10.92
N SER A 68 37.75 11.33 -10.12
CA SER A 68 38.01 11.07 -8.71
C SER A 68 36.93 11.59 -7.74
N GLN A 69 35.73 11.96 -8.22
CA GLN A 69 34.68 12.48 -7.34
C GLN A 69 33.29 11.83 -7.48
N TYR A 70 33.11 10.80 -8.25
CA TYR A 70 31.90 9.95 -8.12
C TYR A 70 32.22 8.84 -7.12
N LYS A 71 32.01 9.13 -5.81
CA LYS A 71 31.84 8.05 -4.84
C LYS A 71 30.56 7.33 -5.24
N ASN A 72 30.73 6.10 -5.74
CA ASN A 72 29.62 5.18 -5.94
C ASN A 72 28.88 5.04 -4.61
N PRO A 73 27.56 5.31 -4.51
CA PRO A 73 26.83 5.13 -3.26
C PRO A 73 26.89 3.68 -2.73
N TYR A 74 27.40 2.73 -3.53
CA TYR A 74 27.60 1.32 -3.14
C TYR A 74 29.01 1.02 -2.56
N ASP A 75 29.91 2.01 -2.46
CA ASP A 75 31.28 1.78 -1.92
C ASP A 75 31.38 1.86 -0.39
N LYS A 76 30.27 2.08 0.32
CA LYS A 76 30.25 2.04 1.77
C LYS A 76 30.08 0.59 2.22
N VAL A 77 31.11 0.02 2.87
CA VAL A 77 30.96 -1.27 3.55
C VAL A 77 29.75 -1.15 4.51
N PRO A 78 28.77 -2.06 4.43
CA PRO A 78 27.60 -2.00 5.30
C PRO A 78 28.01 -2.02 6.77
N THR A 79 27.46 -1.13 7.57
CA THR A 79 27.66 -1.15 9.03
C THR A 79 26.95 -2.37 9.62
N GLN A 80 27.27 -2.70 10.88
CA GLN A 80 26.53 -3.74 11.61
C GLN A 80 25.05 -3.39 11.74
N GLU A 81 24.75 -2.10 11.86
CA GLU A 81 23.38 -1.58 11.88
C GLU A 81 22.68 -1.79 10.54
N ASP A 82 23.31 -1.47 9.42
CA ASP A 82 22.76 -1.71 8.08
C ASP A 82 22.44 -3.20 7.87
N ILE A 83 23.33 -4.09 8.33
CA ILE A 83 23.12 -5.55 8.26
C ILE A 83 21.94 -5.98 9.13
N TYR A 84 21.82 -5.42 10.33
CA TYR A 84 20.70 -5.69 11.23
C TYR A 84 19.37 -5.23 10.60
N MET A 85 19.30 -4.01 10.05
CA MET A 85 18.11 -3.47 9.41
C MET A 85 17.73 -4.25 8.16
N GLN A 86 18.71 -4.73 7.37
CA GLN A 86 18.44 -5.63 6.23
C GLN A 86 17.80 -6.95 6.68
N LYS A 87 18.23 -7.51 7.78
CA LYS A 87 17.62 -8.72 8.36
C LYS A 87 16.21 -8.42 8.90
N THR A 88 16.03 -7.25 9.49
CA THR A 88 14.74 -6.81 10.04
C THR A 88 13.69 -6.67 8.93
N ILE A 89 14.03 -6.03 7.80
CA ILE A 89 13.07 -5.89 6.69
C ILE A 89 12.65 -7.25 6.11
N VAL A 90 13.55 -8.22 6.05
CA VAL A 90 13.22 -9.58 5.60
C VAL A 90 12.22 -10.24 6.56
N LYS A 91 12.43 -10.12 7.86
CA LYS A 91 11.52 -10.67 8.88
C LYS A 91 10.14 -9.98 8.82
N LEU A 92 10.10 -8.65 8.77
CA LEU A 92 8.86 -7.89 8.65
C LEU A 92 8.07 -8.33 7.42
N LYS A 93 8.76 -8.50 6.29
CA LYS A 93 8.12 -8.96 5.05
C LYS A 93 7.53 -10.38 5.17
N ASP A 94 8.22 -11.30 5.82
CA ASP A 94 7.71 -12.65 6.09
C ASP A 94 6.50 -12.61 7.04
N SER A 95 6.49 -11.69 7.99
CA SER A 95 5.39 -11.50 8.93
C SER A 95 4.16 -10.84 8.31
N MET A 96 4.34 -10.08 7.21
CA MET A 96 3.24 -9.44 6.47
C MET A 96 2.59 -10.39 5.46
N ASP A 97 1.99 -11.46 5.93
CA ASP A 97 1.42 -12.55 5.13
C ASP A 97 -0.01 -12.25 4.61
N TYR A 98 -0.18 -11.12 3.89
CA TYR A 98 -1.49 -10.66 3.38
C TYR A 98 -2.17 -11.65 2.41
N GLU A 99 -1.42 -12.59 1.81
CA GLU A 99 -1.96 -13.65 0.95
C GLU A 99 -2.49 -14.85 1.75
N SER A 100 -2.16 -14.97 3.04
CA SER A 100 -2.70 -16.01 3.91
C SER A 100 -4.23 -15.99 3.86
N PRO A 101 -4.92 -17.14 3.71
CA PRO A 101 -6.38 -17.19 3.71
C PRO A 101 -7.01 -16.58 4.96
N ILE A 102 -6.36 -16.70 6.12
CA ILE A 102 -6.79 -16.13 7.39
C ILE A 102 -6.74 -14.61 7.32
N THR A 103 -5.58 -14.06 6.97
CA THR A 103 -5.35 -12.61 6.87
C THR A 103 -6.26 -12.00 5.80
N ARG A 104 -6.35 -12.65 4.62
CA ARG A 104 -7.19 -12.21 3.53
C ARG A 104 -8.68 -12.16 3.92
N LYS A 105 -9.20 -13.19 4.56
CA LYS A 105 -10.58 -13.21 5.04
C LYS A 105 -10.83 -12.11 6.05
N PHE A 106 -9.88 -11.87 6.95
CA PHE A 106 -9.97 -10.86 7.98
C PHE A 106 -10.09 -9.45 7.40
N TYR A 107 -9.09 -8.97 6.63
CA TYR A 107 -9.14 -7.60 6.10
C TYR A 107 -10.29 -7.39 5.10
N LEU A 108 -10.66 -8.38 4.28
CA LEU A 108 -11.81 -8.25 3.39
C LEU A 108 -13.13 -8.11 4.15
N SER A 109 -13.31 -8.83 5.26
CA SER A 109 -14.50 -8.73 6.10
C SER A 109 -14.65 -7.33 6.70
N LEU A 110 -13.54 -6.67 7.03
CA LEU A 110 -13.53 -5.32 7.57
C LEU A 110 -13.73 -4.26 6.49
N ALA A 111 -12.99 -4.36 5.38
CA ALA A 111 -13.09 -3.43 4.26
C ALA A 111 -14.47 -3.44 3.60
N SER A 112 -15.19 -4.57 3.62
CA SER A 112 -16.54 -4.69 3.07
C SER A 112 -17.57 -3.80 3.77
N LYS A 113 -17.27 -3.28 4.96
CA LYS A 113 -18.11 -2.29 5.68
C LYS A 113 -18.13 -0.93 4.98
N SER A 114 -17.15 -0.65 4.11
CA SER A 114 -17.08 0.54 3.25
C SER A 114 -16.86 0.10 1.81
N PRO A 115 -17.89 -0.38 1.09
CA PRO A 115 -17.76 -0.99 -0.23
C PRO A 115 -17.31 0.02 -1.27
N GLY A 116 -16.63 -0.48 -2.32
CA GLY A 116 -16.12 0.32 -3.43
C GLY A 116 -14.62 0.11 -3.65
N SER A 117 -14.00 0.98 -4.45
CA SER A 117 -12.56 1.03 -4.61
C SER A 117 -11.89 1.44 -3.30
N TYR A 118 -10.55 1.26 -3.22
CA TYR A 118 -9.77 1.67 -2.06
C TYR A 118 -10.12 3.09 -1.59
N ASN A 119 -10.47 3.25 -0.31
CA ASN A 119 -10.95 4.51 0.25
C ASN A 119 -10.68 4.61 1.76
N ILE A 120 -10.80 5.82 2.29
CA ILE A 120 -10.54 6.11 3.71
C ILE A 120 -11.52 5.42 4.65
N GLY A 121 -12.73 5.10 4.23
CA GLY A 121 -13.68 4.35 5.04
C GLY A 121 -13.22 2.91 5.30
N GLN A 122 -12.56 2.27 4.32
CA GLN A 122 -11.96 0.95 4.49
C GLN A 122 -10.80 0.98 5.48
N ILE A 123 -9.91 1.98 5.36
CA ILE A 123 -8.80 2.21 6.30
C ILE A 123 -9.37 2.38 7.72
N SER A 124 -10.38 3.26 7.87
CA SER A 124 -11.01 3.55 9.15
C SER A 124 -11.70 2.33 9.76
N ALA A 125 -12.36 1.51 8.95
CA ALA A 125 -13.03 0.29 9.42
C ALA A 125 -12.02 -0.75 9.93
N ILE A 126 -10.91 -0.93 9.23
CA ILE A 126 -9.82 -1.82 9.63
C ILE A 126 -9.20 -1.31 10.94
N TYR A 127 -8.78 -0.04 10.96
CA TYR A 127 -8.15 0.57 12.12
C TYR A 127 -9.04 0.46 13.36
N SER A 128 -10.28 0.91 13.27
CA SER A 128 -11.20 0.93 14.42
C SER A 128 -11.48 -0.47 14.97
N TYR A 129 -11.56 -1.48 14.10
CA TYR A 129 -11.77 -2.84 14.54
C TYR A 129 -10.52 -3.40 15.26
N ILE A 130 -9.35 -3.28 14.65
CA ILE A 130 -8.10 -3.78 15.25
C ILE A 130 -7.86 -3.05 16.57
N TYR A 131 -7.91 -1.71 16.59
CA TYR A 131 -7.72 -0.90 17.79
C TYR A 131 -8.64 -1.32 18.93
N SER A 132 -9.93 -1.49 18.65
CA SER A 132 -10.93 -1.80 19.70
C SER A 132 -10.84 -3.22 20.26
N ASN A 133 -10.17 -4.12 19.55
CA ASN A 133 -10.07 -5.54 19.95
C ASN A 133 -8.64 -5.96 20.30
N TRP A 134 -7.64 -5.06 20.14
CA TRP A 134 -6.25 -5.36 20.42
C TRP A 134 -6.00 -5.59 21.90
N LYS A 135 -5.24 -6.63 22.20
CA LYS A 135 -4.80 -6.97 23.55
C LYS A 135 -3.29 -6.84 23.60
N TYR A 136 -2.82 -5.79 24.26
CA TYR A 136 -1.40 -5.56 24.36
C TYR A 136 -0.72 -6.54 25.31
N VAL A 137 0.26 -7.26 24.80
CA VAL A 137 1.11 -8.21 25.56
C VAL A 137 2.53 -8.06 25.08
N ASN A 138 3.45 -7.68 25.97
CA ASN A 138 4.86 -7.59 25.64
C ASN A 138 5.44 -8.94 25.26
N ASP A 139 6.40 -8.91 24.35
CA ASP A 139 7.26 -10.05 24.06
C ASP A 139 8.05 -10.50 25.31
N PRO A 140 8.43 -11.79 25.39
CA PRO A 140 9.33 -12.26 26.42
C PRO A 140 10.66 -11.51 26.40
N LEU A 141 11.15 -11.01 27.53
CA LEU A 141 12.36 -10.20 27.68
C LEU A 141 13.64 -10.74 27.00
N SER A 142 13.63 -12.00 26.55
CA SER A 142 14.81 -12.66 25.97
C SER A 142 14.81 -12.71 24.43
N ARG A 143 13.77 -12.27 23.74
CA ARG A 143 13.65 -12.48 22.29
C ARG A 143 12.63 -11.54 21.63
N GLU A 144 13.09 -10.77 20.67
CA GLU A 144 12.24 -10.05 19.72
C GLU A 144 11.56 -11.04 18.77
N TYR A 145 10.24 -11.05 18.72
CA TYR A 145 9.46 -11.92 17.88
C TYR A 145 8.44 -11.12 17.09
N PHE A 146 8.51 -11.16 15.78
CA PHE A 146 7.53 -10.54 14.90
C PHE A 146 6.47 -11.57 14.52
N SER A 147 5.28 -11.49 15.12
CA SER A 147 4.17 -12.37 14.78
C SER A 147 3.74 -12.17 13.34
N LYS A 148 3.39 -13.26 12.66
CA LYS A 148 2.69 -13.12 11.37
C LYS A 148 1.33 -12.47 11.59
N ALA A 149 0.87 -11.70 10.58
CA ALA A 149 -0.46 -11.09 10.66
C ALA A 149 -1.56 -12.15 10.88
N SER A 150 -1.47 -13.31 10.21
CA SER A 150 -2.37 -14.44 10.45
C SER A 150 -2.31 -14.97 11.88
N GLU A 151 -1.13 -15.03 12.47
CA GLU A 151 -0.92 -15.48 13.84
C GLU A 151 -1.53 -14.51 14.86
N SER A 152 -1.32 -13.20 14.71
CA SER A 152 -1.98 -12.19 15.55
C SER A 152 -3.51 -12.28 15.47
N ILE A 153 -4.07 -12.59 14.29
CA ILE A 153 -5.52 -12.80 14.10
C ILE A 153 -5.98 -14.06 14.84
N GLU A 154 -5.27 -15.18 14.68
CA GLU A 154 -5.62 -16.46 15.35
C GLU A 154 -5.49 -16.37 16.87
N ASN A 155 -4.53 -15.57 17.36
CA ASN A 155 -4.34 -15.27 18.79
C ASN A 155 -5.30 -14.20 19.33
N ASN A 156 -6.43 -13.96 18.65
CA ASN A 156 -7.45 -13.00 19.05
C ASN A 156 -6.94 -11.56 19.21
N LEU A 157 -6.14 -11.10 18.25
CA LEU A 157 -5.56 -9.76 18.18
C LEU A 157 -4.72 -9.44 19.44
N THR A 158 -3.74 -10.28 19.70
CA THR A 158 -2.85 -10.17 20.86
C THR A 158 -1.40 -10.03 20.38
N GLY A 159 -0.65 -9.11 20.96
CA GLY A 159 0.75 -8.84 20.67
C GLY A 159 1.20 -7.48 21.22
N ASP A 160 2.39 -7.05 20.89
CA ASP A 160 2.90 -5.73 21.30
C ASP A 160 2.83 -4.69 20.16
N CYS A 161 3.69 -3.67 20.20
CA CYS A 161 3.59 -2.55 19.26
C CYS A 161 3.99 -2.91 17.83
N ASP A 162 4.97 -3.78 17.64
CA ASP A 162 5.39 -4.19 16.30
C ASP A 162 4.41 -5.20 15.67
N ASP A 163 3.83 -6.10 16.44
CA ASP A 163 2.76 -6.99 15.99
C ASP A 163 1.53 -6.21 15.53
N PHE A 164 1.14 -5.17 16.28
CA PHE A 164 0.07 -4.25 15.86
C PHE A 164 0.42 -3.55 14.54
N ALA A 165 1.64 -3.02 14.44
CA ALA A 165 2.12 -2.32 13.25
C ALA A 165 2.16 -3.25 12.02
N ILE A 166 2.63 -4.50 12.20
CA ILE A 166 2.67 -5.53 11.16
C ILE A 166 1.25 -5.86 10.69
N LEU A 167 0.33 -6.18 11.59
CA LEU A 167 -1.04 -6.50 11.24
C LEU A 167 -1.72 -5.35 10.52
N MET A 168 -1.56 -4.12 11.03
CA MET A 168 -2.14 -2.92 10.41
C MET A 168 -1.60 -2.69 9.00
N ALA A 169 -0.28 -2.69 8.83
CA ALA A 169 0.37 -2.51 7.54
C ALA A 169 -0.04 -3.60 6.55
N THR A 170 -0.12 -4.86 7.01
CA THR A 170 -0.56 -6.01 6.21
C THR A 170 -1.99 -5.84 5.70
N CYS A 171 -2.92 -5.45 6.57
CA CYS A 171 -4.31 -5.24 6.19
C CYS A 171 -4.46 -4.11 5.15
N ILE A 172 -3.72 -3.02 5.30
CA ILE A 172 -3.70 -1.91 4.35
C ILE A 172 -3.19 -2.36 2.98
N GLN A 173 -2.08 -3.11 2.92
CA GLN A 173 -1.58 -3.65 1.66
C GLN A 173 -2.55 -4.64 1.02
N GLY A 174 -3.18 -5.48 1.84
CA GLY A 174 -4.16 -6.47 1.39
C GLY A 174 -5.39 -5.86 0.69
N ILE A 175 -5.79 -4.65 1.04
CA ILE A 175 -6.87 -3.91 0.37
C ILE A 175 -6.39 -2.99 -0.76
N GLY A 176 -5.09 -3.05 -1.12
CA GLY A 176 -4.50 -2.29 -2.23
C GLY A 176 -3.92 -0.93 -1.85
N GLY A 177 -3.77 -0.64 -0.56
CA GLY A 177 -3.11 0.57 -0.06
C GLY A 177 -1.59 0.45 -0.04
N GLU A 178 -0.92 1.58 0.20
CA GLU A 178 0.52 1.64 0.44
C GLU A 178 0.76 1.90 1.91
N SER A 179 1.46 0.97 2.58
CA SER A 179 1.82 1.09 4.00
C SER A 179 3.31 0.92 4.22
N ARG A 180 3.78 1.46 5.34
CA ARG A 180 5.14 1.29 5.83
C ARG A 180 5.12 1.09 7.34
N ILE A 181 6.18 0.48 7.89
CA ILE A 181 6.35 0.28 9.32
C ILE A 181 7.48 1.20 9.79
N VAL A 182 7.28 1.87 10.89
CA VAL A 182 8.24 2.77 11.50
C VAL A 182 8.64 2.25 12.87
N PHE A 183 9.95 2.08 13.08
CA PHE A 183 10.53 1.86 14.40
C PHE A 183 11.11 3.17 14.89
N ALA A 184 10.60 3.64 16.02
CA ALA A 184 10.91 4.90 16.61
C ALA A 184 11.57 4.70 17.98
N GLU A 185 12.54 5.55 18.32
CA GLU A 185 13.29 5.45 19.56
C GLU A 185 13.57 6.82 20.16
N ASN A 186 13.48 6.91 21.47
CA ASN A 186 13.95 8.05 22.27
C ASN A 186 14.61 7.57 23.58
N SER A 187 15.00 8.49 24.43
CA SER A 187 15.60 8.19 25.73
C SER A 187 14.70 7.40 26.68
N SER A 188 13.38 7.39 26.44
CA SER A 188 12.39 6.71 27.29
C SER A 188 12.05 5.30 26.80
N GLY A 189 12.35 4.95 25.55
CA GLY A 189 12.08 3.64 25.00
C GLY A 189 11.98 3.57 23.48
N LYS A 190 11.52 2.41 23.01
CA LYS A 190 11.30 2.08 21.62
C LYS A 190 9.81 1.87 21.35
N HIS A 191 9.40 2.15 20.13
CA HIS A 191 8.02 2.01 19.70
C HIS A 191 7.96 1.63 18.22
N ALA A 192 6.94 0.89 17.83
CA ALA A 192 6.67 0.59 16.44
C ALA A 192 5.25 0.97 16.07
N TYR A 193 5.07 1.51 14.85
CA TYR A 193 3.75 1.86 14.33
C TYR A 193 3.71 1.73 12.81
N ALA A 194 2.51 1.61 12.27
CA ALA A 194 2.27 1.64 10.84
C ALA A 194 1.91 3.05 10.37
N GLU A 195 2.21 3.34 9.11
CA GLU A 195 1.70 4.49 8.39
C GLU A 195 1.08 4.06 7.06
N VAL A 196 0.09 4.79 6.59
CA VAL A 196 -0.54 4.59 5.29
C VAL A 196 -0.38 5.83 4.41
N LYS A 197 -0.01 5.63 3.16
CA LYS A 197 -0.01 6.71 2.17
C LYS A 197 -1.45 7.09 1.80
N ILE A 198 -1.79 8.34 2.01
CA ILE A 198 -3.15 8.85 1.77
C ILE A 198 -3.23 9.82 0.58
N ALA A 199 -2.11 10.43 0.19
CA ALA A 199 -2.07 11.42 -0.88
C ALA A 199 -0.66 11.62 -1.43
N ASN A 200 -0.59 12.30 -2.59
CA ASN A 200 0.64 12.79 -3.21
C ASN A 200 0.62 14.32 -3.39
N ASN A 201 -0.38 15.01 -2.84
CA ASN A 201 -0.52 16.44 -2.93
C ASN A 201 -1.54 16.97 -1.90
N GLU A 202 -1.47 18.26 -1.61
CA GLU A 202 -2.28 18.93 -0.59
C GLU A 202 -3.79 18.85 -0.85
N ARG A 203 -4.22 18.96 -2.11
CA ARG A 203 -5.66 18.89 -2.44
C ARG A 203 -6.26 17.54 -2.08
N VAL A 204 -5.58 16.45 -2.43
CA VAL A 204 -6.04 15.09 -2.09
C VAL A 204 -5.96 14.87 -0.58
N THR A 205 -4.92 15.38 0.09
CA THR A 205 -4.80 15.34 1.55
C THR A 205 -6.04 15.94 2.22
N SER A 206 -6.42 17.16 1.83
CA SER A 206 -7.61 17.84 2.39
C SER A 206 -8.88 17.00 2.19
N GLN A 207 -9.07 16.42 0.99
CA GLN A 207 -10.23 15.57 0.71
C GLN A 207 -10.27 14.31 1.59
N VAL A 208 -9.12 13.68 1.83
CA VAL A 208 -9.02 12.50 2.71
C VAL A 208 -9.28 12.88 4.16
N ILE A 209 -8.74 14.01 4.64
CA ILE A 209 -8.99 14.53 5.99
C ILE A 209 -10.46 14.83 6.21
N ASP A 210 -11.13 15.45 5.24
CA ASP A 210 -12.58 15.73 5.30
C ASP A 210 -13.39 14.43 5.28
N GLY A 211 -12.96 13.44 4.49
CA GLY A 211 -13.53 12.10 4.50
C GLY A 211 -13.40 11.41 5.87
N MET A 212 -12.26 11.54 6.53
CA MET A 212 -12.06 11.02 7.90
C MET A 212 -12.99 11.70 8.89
N ARG A 213 -13.11 13.03 8.84
CA ARG A 213 -14.04 13.78 9.70
C ARG A 213 -15.47 13.31 9.51
N ALA A 214 -15.88 13.04 8.28
CA ALA A 214 -17.20 12.51 7.97
C ALA A 214 -17.41 11.10 8.55
N VAL A 215 -16.42 10.18 8.39
CA VAL A 215 -16.49 8.82 8.93
C VAL A 215 -16.64 8.82 10.45
N TYR A 216 -15.92 9.70 11.13
CA TYR A 216 -15.96 9.81 12.61
C TYR A 216 -16.97 10.85 13.11
N GLN A 217 -17.87 11.35 12.25
CA GLN A 217 -18.93 12.32 12.59
C GLN A 217 -18.39 13.56 13.32
N ASN A 218 -17.22 14.05 12.90
CA ASN A 218 -16.46 15.14 13.53
C ASN A 218 -15.97 14.85 14.97
N ASN A 219 -16.10 13.64 15.47
CA ASN A 219 -15.55 13.21 16.75
C ASN A 219 -14.08 12.75 16.62
N ILE A 220 -13.33 13.38 15.74
CA ILE A 220 -11.89 13.16 15.56
C ILE A 220 -11.16 14.43 15.93
N GLY A 221 -10.12 14.30 16.73
CA GLY A 221 -9.27 15.41 17.13
C GLY A 221 -8.34 15.89 16.00
N THR A 222 -7.20 16.42 16.36
CA THR A 222 -6.15 16.76 15.39
C THR A 222 -5.69 15.50 14.67
N ILE A 223 -5.65 15.55 13.33
CA ILE A 223 -5.18 14.46 12.50
C ILE A 223 -3.71 14.71 12.16
N HIS A 224 -2.84 13.81 12.59
CA HIS A 224 -1.40 13.90 12.37
C HIS A 224 -0.98 13.05 11.18
N TYR A 225 -0.19 13.64 10.30
CA TYR A 225 0.41 12.99 9.13
C TYR A 225 1.80 13.59 8.85
N LYS A 226 2.63 12.87 8.13
CA LYS A 226 3.96 13.31 7.69
C LYS A 226 3.96 13.55 6.19
N ASN A 227 4.66 14.60 5.77
CA ASN A 227 4.96 14.86 4.35
C ASN A 227 6.36 14.36 4.05
N SER A 228 6.50 13.53 3.04
CA SER A 228 7.80 13.12 2.51
C SER A 228 8.32 14.16 1.51
N SER A 229 9.64 14.19 1.29
CA SER A 229 10.29 15.11 0.34
C SER A 229 9.82 14.96 -1.11
N ASN A 230 9.29 13.80 -1.48
CA ASN A 230 8.70 13.51 -2.79
C ASN A 230 7.21 13.92 -2.90
N GLY A 231 6.64 14.57 -1.88
CA GLY A 231 5.25 15.02 -1.84
C GLY A 231 4.23 13.97 -1.38
N GLU A 232 4.66 12.77 -1.01
CA GLU A 232 3.77 11.77 -0.44
C GLU A 232 3.34 12.16 0.97
N VAL A 233 2.10 11.88 1.30
CA VAL A 233 1.49 12.16 2.61
C VAL A 233 1.16 10.85 3.31
N TRP A 234 1.72 10.68 4.50
CA TRP A 234 1.65 9.46 5.30
C TRP A 234 0.88 9.71 6.59
N LEU A 235 -0.24 9.02 6.75
CA LEU A 235 -1.12 9.12 7.91
C LEU A 235 -0.67 8.13 8.98
N ASN A 236 -0.61 8.58 10.23
CA ASN A 236 -0.30 7.73 11.37
C ASN A 236 -1.42 6.71 11.64
N LEU A 237 -1.05 5.44 11.80
CA LEU A 237 -1.93 4.33 12.18
C LEU A 237 -1.48 3.68 13.51
N ASP A 238 -0.89 4.47 14.40
CA ASP A 238 -0.45 4.01 15.69
C ASP A 238 -1.64 3.69 16.62
N TRP A 239 -1.50 2.68 17.46
CA TRP A 239 -2.50 2.29 18.46
C TRP A 239 -2.64 3.27 19.63
N ASN A 240 -1.79 4.29 19.73
CA ASN A 240 -1.84 5.34 20.74
C ASN A 240 -3.11 6.20 20.74
N GLY A 241 -3.95 6.10 19.73
CA GLY A 241 -5.16 6.88 19.62
C GLY A 241 -6.34 6.10 19.09
N ALA A 242 -7.55 6.49 19.47
CA ALA A 242 -8.78 5.82 19.08
C ALA A 242 -9.15 5.97 17.60
N THR A 243 -8.43 6.82 16.85
CA THR A 243 -8.69 7.10 15.43
C THR A 243 -7.38 7.16 14.65
N PRO A 244 -7.39 6.84 13.34
CA PRO A 244 -6.24 7.10 12.48
C PRO A 244 -5.79 8.57 12.57
N GLY A 245 -4.50 8.82 12.45
CA GLY A 245 -3.94 10.16 12.58
C GLY A 245 -3.78 10.61 14.04
N SER A 246 -3.63 9.69 14.98
CA SER A 246 -3.23 10.01 16.35
C SER A 246 -1.85 10.69 16.40
N LYS A 247 -1.49 11.29 17.55
CA LYS A 247 -0.19 11.92 17.73
C LYS A 247 0.92 10.88 17.55
N TYR A 248 1.97 11.26 16.81
CA TYR A 248 3.17 10.42 16.68
C TYR A 248 3.89 10.23 18.01
N PHE A 249 4.58 9.10 18.12
CA PHE A 249 5.55 8.90 19.18
C PHE A 249 6.65 9.97 19.10
N ASP A 250 7.00 10.56 20.23
CA ASP A 250 8.03 11.59 20.31
C ASP A 250 9.41 10.93 20.23
N SER A 251 9.99 10.89 19.04
CA SER A 251 11.18 10.11 18.71
C SER A 251 12.38 10.99 18.42
N ASP A 252 13.55 10.58 18.92
CA ASP A 252 14.85 11.13 18.52
C ASP A 252 15.33 10.52 17.19
N ARG A 253 14.99 9.24 16.97
CA ARG A 253 15.40 8.46 15.80
C ARG A 253 14.26 7.61 15.26
N GLU A 254 14.23 7.45 13.93
CA GLU A 254 13.25 6.61 13.25
C GLU A 254 13.91 5.80 12.13
N TRP A 255 13.55 4.51 12.04
CA TRP A 255 13.81 3.65 10.90
C TRP A 255 12.48 3.36 10.21
N ILE A 256 12.38 3.74 8.95
CA ILE A 256 11.15 3.63 8.15
C ILE A 256 11.36 2.50 7.15
N PHE A 257 10.58 1.44 7.27
CA PHE A 257 10.64 0.25 6.42
C PHE A 257 9.54 0.30 5.36
N ASP A 258 9.96 0.44 4.09
CA ASP A 258 9.08 0.35 2.92
C ASP A 258 9.10 -1.09 2.38
N MET A 259 8.04 -1.84 2.68
CA MET A 259 7.92 -3.24 2.30
C MET A 259 7.72 -3.46 0.80
N ARG A 260 7.20 -2.46 0.08
CA ARG A 260 7.01 -2.53 -1.37
C ARG A 260 8.35 -2.53 -2.09
N ASN A 261 9.24 -1.63 -1.69
CA ASN A 261 10.53 -1.43 -2.34
C ASN A 261 11.65 -2.26 -1.69
N ASN A 262 11.39 -2.98 -0.59
CA ASN A 262 12.39 -3.67 0.22
C ASN A 262 13.53 -2.75 0.65
N THR A 263 13.19 -1.53 1.03
CA THR A 263 14.15 -0.52 1.47
C THR A 263 13.83 -0.05 2.87
N PHE A 264 14.83 0.49 3.54
CA PHE A 264 14.64 1.25 4.75
C PHE A 264 15.35 2.60 4.65
N SER A 265 14.86 3.57 5.38
CA SER A 265 15.49 4.86 5.55
C SER A 265 15.61 5.20 7.04
N TYR A 266 16.56 6.03 7.36
CA TYR A 266 16.84 6.50 8.72
C TYR A 266 16.61 8.00 8.81
N SER A 267 16.04 8.47 9.92
CA SER A 267 15.82 9.88 10.21
C SER A 267 16.18 10.17 11.67
N GLU A 268 16.91 11.26 11.89
CA GLU A 268 17.08 11.87 13.21
C GLU A 268 16.20 13.10 13.33
N ASN A 269 15.37 13.12 14.36
CA ASN A 269 14.54 14.27 14.73
C ASN A 269 15.33 15.09 15.75
N LYS A 270 15.97 16.18 15.32
CA LYS A 270 16.68 17.13 16.21
C LYS A 270 15.75 18.22 16.69
#